data_f59a2f0e367247416f847979f3d0672a
#
_entry.id   f59a2f0e367247416f847979f3d0672a
#
_cell.length_a   1.000
_cell.length_b   1.000
_cell.length_c   1.000
_cell.angle_alpha   90.00
_cell.angle_beta   90.00
_cell.angle_gamma   90.00
#
_symmetry.space_group_name_H-M   'P 1'
#
loop_
_entity.id
_entity.type
_entity.pdbx_description
1 polymer ?
#
loop_
_entity_poly.entity_id
_entity_poly.type
_entity_poly.pdbx_seq_one_letter_code
_entity_poly.pdbx_strand_id
1 'polypeptide(L)'
;MRALTLCAAIAAVTFMFASVASAQAPRDEDRPGYVPTPAEEQLPPQFQRQVVFFRTAEAPGTIIVDTPSRYLYLVQGNSRALRYGIGVGREGFQWSGLVNVTRKQEWPDWTPPPEMIQRQPYLPRFMAGGPGNPMGARALYLGTTVYRLHGTNAPETIGSAVSSGCFRLVNPDIIDLYDRVPVGTKVVIRQTPVL
;
A
#
# COMPACT_ATOMS: atom_id res chain seq x y z
N MET A 1 -20.09 -63.11 -47.80
CA MET A 1 -19.13 -62.39 -46.96
C MET A 1 -19.59 -60.96 -46.90
N ARG A 2 -20.18 -60.51 -45.81
CA ARG A 2 -20.69 -59.14 -45.60
C ARG A 2 -19.69 -58.38 -44.66
N ALA A 3 -19.03 -57.32 -45.15
CA ALA A 3 -18.18 -56.50 -44.32
C ALA A 3 -19.03 -55.48 -43.55
N LEU A 4 -18.95 -55.50 -42.24
CA LEU A 4 -19.51 -54.45 -41.36
C LEU A 4 -18.48 -53.30 -41.23
N THR A 5 -18.87 -52.12 -41.67
CA THR A 5 -18.14 -50.89 -41.46
C THR A 5 -18.59 -50.27 -40.13
N LEU A 6 -17.66 -50.15 -39.20
CA LEU A 6 -17.91 -49.55 -37.90
C LEU A 6 -17.56 -48.04 -38.00
N CYS A 7 -18.59 -47.19 -37.94
CA CYS A 7 -18.38 -45.74 -37.84
C CYS A 7 -18.17 -45.36 -36.34
N ALA A 8 -16.96 -44.93 -35.99
CA ALA A 8 -16.68 -44.33 -34.67
C ALA A 8 -17.00 -42.84 -34.71
N ALA A 9 -17.99 -42.40 -33.95
CA ALA A 9 -18.31 -41.01 -33.74
C ALA A 9 -17.42 -40.45 -32.60
N ILE A 10 -16.53 -39.55 -32.95
CA ILE A 10 -15.72 -38.80 -31.98
C ILE A 10 -16.54 -37.58 -31.51
N ALA A 11 -17.01 -37.59 -30.27
CA ALA A 11 -17.64 -36.45 -29.61
C ALA A 11 -16.56 -35.51 -29.13
N ALA A 12 -16.41 -34.38 -29.78
CA ALA A 12 -15.54 -33.26 -29.31
C ALA A 12 -16.24 -32.54 -28.16
N VAL A 13 -15.73 -32.73 -26.93
CA VAL A 13 -16.14 -31.93 -25.76
C VAL A 13 -15.41 -30.61 -25.78
N THR A 14 -16.10 -29.53 -26.16
CA THR A 14 -15.58 -28.15 -26.12
C THR A 14 -15.72 -27.65 -24.68
N PHE A 15 -14.61 -27.56 -23.97
CA PHE A 15 -14.55 -26.86 -22.66
C PHE A 15 -14.61 -25.34 -22.93
N MET A 16 -15.76 -24.73 -22.67
CA MET A 16 -15.86 -23.27 -22.55
C MET A 16 -15.24 -22.85 -21.21
N PHE A 17 -14.05 -22.28 -21.27
CA PHE A 17 -13.51 -21.52 -20.14
C PHE A 17 -14.29 -20.20 -20.03
N ALA A 18 -15.20 -20.14 -19.07
CA ALA A 18 -15.79 -18.87 -18.66
C ALA A 18 -14.69 -18.03 -17.98
N SER A 19 -14.17 -17.03 -18.66
CA SER A 19 -13.33 -16.01 -18.04
C SER A 19 -14.17 -15.27 -17.00
N VAL A 20 -13.92 -15.56 -15.71
CA VAL A 20 -14.46 -14.75 -14.62
C VAL A 20 -13.74 -13.42 -14.70
N ALA A 21 -14.38 -12.42 -15.31
CA ALA A 21 -13.92 -11.03 -15.24
C ALA A 21 -13.95 -10.65 -13.76
N SER A 22 -12.78 -10.55 -13.14
CA SER A 22 -12.63 -9.99 -11.81
C SER A 22 -13.07 -8.53 -11.90
N ALA A 23 -14.27 -8.21 -11.42
CA ALA A 23 -14.71 -6.84 -11.28
C ALA A 23 -13.75 -6.16 -10.30
N GLN A 24 -12.86 -5.29 -10.81
CA GLN A 24 -12.05 -4.43 -9.99
C GLN A 24 -12.99 -3.53 -9.18
N ALA A 25 -12.80 -3.51 -7.87
CA ALA A 25 -13.51 -2.55 -7.02
C ALA A 25 -13.27 -1.13 -7.56
N PRO A 26 -14.28 -0.24 -7.54
CA PRO A 26 -14.12 1.14 -7.99
C PRO A 26 -12.92 1.77 -7.28
N ARG A 27 -12.01 2.38 -8.04
CA ARG A 27 -10.89 3.12 -7.47
C ARG A 27 -11.45 4.35 -6.75
N ASP A 28 -10.80 4.80 -5.67
CA ASP A 28 -11.27 6.01 -4.98
C ASP A 28 -11.16 7.26 -5.84
N GLU A 29 -10.25 7.27 -6.79
CA GLU A 29 -10.19 8.26 -7.87
C GLU A 29 -11.47 8.28 -8.71
N ASP A 30 -12.23 7.17 -8.75
CA ASP A 30 -13.52 7.06 -9.42
C ASP A 30 -14.70 7.41 -8.49
N ARG A 31 -14.45 7.69 -7.20
CA ARG A 31 -15.49 8.09 -6.25
C ARG A 31 -15.78 9.58 -6.37
N PRO A 32 -17.06 9.99 -6.40
CA PRO A 32 -17.41 11.40 -6.39
C PRO A 32 -16.75 12.12 -5.21
N GLY A 33 -15.96 13.13 -5.50
CA GLY A 33 -15.35 14.01 -4.50
C GLY A 33 -13.86 13.80 -4.20
N TYR A 34 -13.21 12.72 -4.71
CA TYR A 34 -11.75 12.64 -4.67
C TYR A 34 -11.17 13.19 -5.98
N VAL A 35 -10.38 14.23 -5.87
CA VAL A 35 -9.58 14.78 -6.98
C VAL A 35 -8.14 14.82 -6.49
N PRO A 36 -7.20 14.11 -7.17
CA PRO A 36 -5.78 14.21 -6.85
C PRO A 36 -5.31 15.66 -6.91
N THR A 37 -4.51 16.06 -5.96
CA THR A 37 -3.90 17.39 -5.98
C THR A 37 -2.73 17.42 -6.97
N PRO A 38 -2.40 18.58 -7.57
CA PRO A 38 -1.22 18.69 -8.44
C PRO A 38 0.08 18.21 -7.78
N ALA A 39 0.21 18.34 -6.47
CA ALA A 39 1.37 17.86 -5.72
C ALA A 39 1.40 16.33 -5.60
N GLU A 40 0.26 15.66 -5.55
CA GLU A 40 0.17 14.19 -5.60
C GLU A 40 0.53 13.64 -6.97
N GLU A 41 0.18 14.36 -8.04
CA GLU A 41 0.50 14.00 -9.42
C GLU A 41 1.96 14.31 -9.79
N GLN A 42 2.59 15.27 -9.10
CA GLN A 42 3.92 15.79 -9.42
C GLN A 42 5.01 15.38 -8.42
N LEU A 43 4.90 14.18 -7.83
CA LEU A 43 6.00 13.66 -7.02
C LEU A 43 7.32 13.69 -7.81
N PRO A 44 8.45 14.05 -7.16
CA PRO A 44 9.76 13.92 -7.76
C PRO A 44 9.96 12.53 -8.38
N PRO A 45 10.53 12.40 -9.59
CA PRO A 45 10.59 11.14 -10.33
C PRO A 45 11.12 9.95 -9.54
N GLN A 46 12.07 10.18 -8.63
CA GLN A 46 12.63 9.12 -7.77
C GLN A 46 11.60 8.54 -6.79
N PHE A 47 10.59 9.31 -6.37
CA PHE A 47 9.54 8.89 -5.44
C PHE A 47 8.26 8.41 -6.10
N GLN A 48 8.16 8.52 -7.41
CA GLN A 48 7.03 7.99 -8.16
C GLN A 48 6.98 6.46 -8.07
N ARG A 49 5.77 5.92 -8.00
CA ARG A 49 5.52 4.48 -8.00
C ARG A 49 6.03 3.83 -9.28
N GLN A 50 6.87 2.80 -9.15
CA GLN A 50 7.42 2.08 -10.28
C GLN A 50 7.83 0.66 -9.94
N VAL A 51 7.81 -0.23 -10.94
CA VAL A 51 8.37 -1.57 -10.81
C VAL A 51 9.89 -1.48 -10.92
N VAL A 52 10.57 -2.10 -9.95
CA VAL A 52 12.04 -2.10 -9.90
C VAL A 52 12.59 -3.53 -9.79
N PHE A 53 13.85 -3.70 -10.20
CA PHE A 53 14.59 -4.91 -9.89
C PHE A 53 14.87 -4.93 -8.38
N PHE A 54 14.50 -6.02 -7.71
CA PHE A 54 14.61 -6.12 -6.27
C PHE A 54 14.86 -7.56 -5.82
N ARG A 55 16.07 -7.86 -5.41
CA ARG A 55 16.44 -9.18 -4.87
C ARG A 55 16.12 -9.25 -3.38
N THR A 56 15.36 -10.25 -2.98
CA THR A 56 15.04 -10.52 -1.58
C THR A 56 14.71 -11.99 -1.40
N ALA A 57 14.89 -12.51 -0.18
CA ALA A 57 14.42 -13.82 0.24
C ALA A 57 12.93 -13.79 0.70
N GLU A 58 12.33 -12.59 0.79
CA GLU A 58 10.95 -12.46 1.20
C GLU A 58 9.98 -12.94 0.12
N ALA A 59 8.91 -13.59 0.54
CA ALA A 59 7.90 -14.12 -0.36
C ALA A 59 7.14 -12.99 -1.09
N PRO A 60 6.63 -13.25 -2.31
CA PRO A 60 5.69 -12.34 -2.99
C PRO A 60 4.52 -11.96 -2.07
N GLY A 61 4.09 -10.71 -2.15
CA GLY A 61 3.06 -10.13 -1.27
C GLY A 61 3.61 -9.53 0.03
N THR A 62 4.88 -9.78 0.39
CA THR A 62 5.51 -9.12 1.54
C THR A 62 5.75 -7.64 1.26
N ILE A 63 5.48 -6.79 2.25
CA ILE A 63 5.86 -5.38 2.25
C ILE A 63 7.22 -5.24 2.94
N ILE A 64 8.16 -4.54 2.31
CA ILE A 64 9.44 -4.17 2.93
C ILE A 64 9.51 -2.64 2.98
N VAL A 65 9.66 -2.09 4.18
CA VAL A 65 9.88 -0.65 4.39
C VAL A 65 11.36 -0.43 4.63
N ASP A 66 11.99 0.30 3.73
CA ASP A 66 13.38 0.76 3.82
C ASP A 66 13.36 2.22 4.28
N THR A 67 13.46 2.41 5.60
CA THR A 67 13.36 3.73 6.22
C THR A 67 14.49 4.67 5.79
N PRO A 68 15.77 4.26 5.73
CA PRO A 68 16.85 5.14 5.30
C PRO A 68 16.69 5.64 3.87
N SER A 69 16.29 4.77 2.96
CA SER A 69 16.10 5.11 1.55
C SER A 69 14.77 5.81 1.26
N ARG A 70 13.84 5.79 2.23
CA ARG A 70 12.48 6.36 2.13
C ARG A 70 11.64 5.73 1.04
N TYR A 71 11.74 4.39 0.95
CA TYR A 71 10.96 3.58 0.03
C TYR A 71 10.21 2.47 0.74
N LEU A 72 9.06 2.14 0.18
CA LEU A 72 8.33 0.92 0.47
C LEU A 72 8.34 0.04 -0.77
N TYR A 73 8.55 -1.24 -0.58
CA TYR A 73 8.57 -2.25 -1.64
C TYR A 73 7.48 -3.29 -1.39
N LEU A 74 6.58 -3.48 -2.33
CA LEU A 74 5.69 -4.64 -2.38
C LEU A 74 6.34 -5.70 -3.27
N VAL A 75 6.80 -6.79 -2.66
CA VAL A 75 7.49 -7.89 -3.36
C VAL A 75 6.55 -8.57 -4.34
N GLN A 76 6.96 -8.69 -5.60
CA GLN A 76 6.16 -9.31 -6.68
C GLN A 76 6.67 -10.69 -7.09
N GLY A 77 7.86 -11.10 -6.61
CA GLY A 77 8.57 -12.28 -7.09
C GLY A 77 9.42 -11.99 -8.34
N ASN A 78 10.15 -13.01 -8.82
CA ASN A 78 11.02 -12.92 -9.99
C ASN A 78 12.01 -11.74 -9.91
N SER A 79 12.58 -11.51 -8.73
CA SER A 79 13.49 -10.38 -8.42
C SER A 79 12.88 -9.01 -8.78
N ARG A 80 11.57 -8.81 -8.56
CA ARG A 80 10.86 -7.57 -8.81
C ARG A 80 10.05 -7.14 -7.60
N ALA A 81 9.92 -5.85 -7.42
CA ALA A 81 8.99 -5.23 -6.47
C ALA A 81 8.35 -3.99 -7.08
N LEU A 82 7.14 -3.66 -6.62
CA LEU A 82 6.55 -2.36 -6.84
C LEU A 82 7.04 -1.44 -5.73
N ARG A 83 7.76 -0.38 -6.10
CA ARG A 83 8.35 0.59 -5.19
C ARG A 83 7.49 1.83 -5.10
N TYR A 84 7.28 2.32 -3.87
CA TYR A 84 6.58 3.55 -3.55
C TYR A 84 7.53 4.48 -2.79
N GLY A 85 7.48 5.78 -3.08
CA GLY A 85 8.12 6.80 -2.26
C GLY A 85 7.33 7.02 -0.96
N ILE A 86 8.03 7.13 0.17
CA ILE A 86 7.37 7.31 1.46
C ILE A 86 7.98 8.46 2.28
N GLY A 87 7.15 9.06 3.14
CA GLY A 87 7.61 9.84 4.28
C GLY A 87 7.74 8.95 5.50
N VAL A 88 8.76 9.19 6.33
CA VAL A 88 9.11 8.32 7.47
C VAL A 88 9.18 9.09 8.79
N GLY A 89 9.35 8.36 9.89
CA GLY A 89 9.58 8.93 11.22
C GLY A 89 10.85 9.80 11.26
N ARG A 90 10.72 10.99 11.89
CA ARG A 90 11.89 11.83 12.19
C ARG A 90 12.80 11.12 13.19
N GLU A 91 14.00 11.67 13.39
CA GLU A 91 14.94 11.18 14.40
C GLU A 91 14.27 11.02 15.78
N GLY A 92 14.58 9.91 16.47
CA GLY A 92 13.96 9.52 17.72
C GLY A 92 12.56 8.86 17.60
N PHE A 93 11.97 8.82 16.39
CA PHE A 93 10.71 8.13 16.10
C PHE A 93 10.87 7.01 15.06
N GLN A 94 12.10 6.62 14.81
CA GLN A 94 12.40 5.52 13.89
C GLN A 94 12.32 4.18 14.65
N TRP A 95 11.83 3.17 13.97
CA TRP A 95 11.72 1.81 14.51
C TRP A 95 11.93 0.77 13.42
N SER A 96 12.26 -0.44 13.82
CA SER A 96 12.38 -1.60 12.95
C SER A 96 11.64 -2.78 13.54
N GLY A 97 11.28 -3.74 12.71
CA GLY A 97 10.60 -4.92 13.20
C GLY A 97 9.88 -5.71 12.11
N LEU A 98 9.29 -6.81 12.55
CA LEU A 98 8.43 -7.67 11.76
C LEU A 98 7.02 -7.61 12.34
N VAL A 99 6.06 -7.18 11.54
CA VAL A 99 4.65 -7.08 11.91
C VAL A 99 3.78 -7.55 10.75
N ASN A 100 2.47 -7.65 11.00
CA ASN A 100 1.50 -7.90 9.94
C ASN A 100 0.49 -6.75 9.85
N VAL A 101 -0.12 -6.58 8.69
CA VAL A 101 -1.30 -5.74 8.54
C VAL A 101 -2.45 -6.39 9.32
N THR A 102 -2.93 -5.75 10.36
CA THR A 102 -3.99 -6.29 11.22
C THR A 102 -5.37 -5.71 10.94
N ARG A 103 -5.43 -4.52 10.35
CA ARG A 103 -6.67 -3.84 9.98
C ARG A 103 -6.43 -2.90 8.81
N LYS A 104 -7.47 -2.70 8.01
CA LYS A 104 -7.52 -1.76 6.90
C LYS A 104 -8.70 -0.80 7.11
N GLN A 105 -8.54 0.46 6.76
CA GLN A 105 -9.62 1.46 6.87
C GLN A 105 -9.53 2.49 5.76
N GLU A 106 -10.66 2.78 5.16
CA GLU A 106 -10.87 3.88 4.22
C GLU A 106 -11.18 5.16 4.98
N TRP A 107 -10.63 6.27 4.54
CA TRP A 107 -10.81 7.60 5.14
C TRP A 107 -10.84 7.55 6.67
N PRO A 108 -9.73 7.12 7.31
CA PRO A 108 -9.71 6.92 8.75
C PRO A 108 -9.81 8.25 9.50
N ASP A 109 -10.52 8.24 10.61
CA ASP A 109 -10.48 9.34 11.57
C ASP A 109 -9.07 9.46 12.17
N TRP A 110 -8.74 10.66 12.60
CA TRP A 110 -7.47 10.93 13.27
C TRP A 110 -7.68 11.50 14.67
N THR A 111 -7.08 10.84 15.63
CA THR A 111 -6.93 11.30 17.01
C THR A 111 -5.44 11.40 17.30
N PRO A 112 -4.90 12.61 17.53
CA PRO A 112 -3.51 12.77 17.87
C PRO A 112 -3.15 12.00 19.13
N PRO A 113 -1.98 11.29 19.17
CA PRO A 113 -1.50 10.69 20.39
C PRO A 113 -1.29 11.74 21.50
N PRO A 114 -1.47 11.37 22.79
CA PRO A 114 -1.30 12.30 23.92
C PRO A 114 0.04 13.05 23.90
N GLU A 115 1.13 12.36 23.57
CA GLU A 115 2.47 12.95 23.51
C GLU A 115 2.59 13.97 22.36
N MET A 116 1.83 13.80 21.28
CA MET A 116 1.76 14.78 20.20
C MET A 116 1.03 16.03 20.66
N ILE A 117 -0.07 15.88 21.39
CA ILE A 117 -0.80 17.00 21.99
C ILE A 117 0.06 17.77 22.99
N GLN A 118 0.87 17.08 23.80
CA GLN A 118 1.80 17.73 24.73
C GLN A 118 2.80 18.61 23.99
N ARG A 119 3.34 18.16 22.84
CA ARG A 119 4.27 18.94 22.02
C ARG A 119 3.60 20.04 21.21
N GLN A 120 2.33 19.83 20.85
CA GLN A 120 1.54 20.72 19.97
C GLN A 120 0.12 20.88 20.53
N PRO A 121 -0.08 21.69 21.59
CA PRO A 121 -1.36 21.81 22.30
C PRO A 121 -2.51 22.36 21.45
N TYR A 122 -2.18 23.05 20.36
CA TYR A 122 -3.13 23.65 19.42
C TYR A 122 -3.77 22.65 18.45
N LEU A 123 -3.28 21.41 18.36
CA LEU A 123 -3.86 20.40 17.49
C LEU A 123 -5.30 20.03 17.93
N PRO A 124 -6.19 19.77 16.97
CA PRO A 124 -7.53 19.28 17.28
C PRO A 124 -7.43 17.94 18.01
N ARG A 125 -8.36 17.68 18.93
CA ARG A 125 -8.44 16.42 19.68
C ARG A 125 -8.96 15.25 18.83
N PHE A 126 -9.65 15.58 17.73
CA PHE A 126 -10.23 14.64 16.79
C PHE A 126 -10.41 15.32 15.43
N MET A 127 -10.18 14.58 14.35
CA MET A 127 -10.54 14.96 12.98
C MET A 127 -11.23 13.77 12.30
N ALA A 128 -12.41 14.02 11.77
CA ALA A 128 -13.12 13.03 10.94
C ALA A 128 -12.32 12.73 9.67
N GLY A 129 -12.50 11.52 9.12
CA GLY A 129 -11.89 11.12 7.85
C GLY A 129 -12.31 12.02 6.70
N GLY A 130 -11.40 12.27 5.77
CA GLY A 130 -11.64 13.12 4.61
C GLY A 130 -10.35 13.75 4.05
N PRO A 131 -10.44 14.50 2.94
CA PRO A 131 -9.26 15.04 2.23
C PRO A 131 -8.36 15.94 3.08
N GLY A 132 -8.92 16.67 4.06
CA GLY A 132 -8.15 17.52 4.98
C GLY A 132 -7.50 16.78 6.15
N ASN A 133 -7.78 15.48 6.31
CA ASN A 133 -7.26 14.68 7.41
C ASN A 133 -5.82 14.21 7.13
N PRO A 134 -4.89 14.32 8.11
CA PRO A 134 -3.49 13.93 7.91
C PRO A 134 -3.27 12.44 7.67
N MET A 135 -4.27 11.58 7.92
CA MET A 135 -4.23 10.15 7.62
C MET A 135 -4.49 9.83 6.14
N GLY A 136 -5.00 10.79 5.38
CA GLY A 136 -5.32 10.62 3.97
C GLY A 136 -6.42 9.61 3.68
N ALA A 137 -6.43 9.09 2.45
CA ALA A 137 -7.53 8.28 1.92
C ALA A 137 -7.62 6.87 2.52
N ARG A 138 -6.48 6.26 2.93
CA ARG A 138 -6.39 4.87 3.42
C ARG A 138 -5.39 4.73 4.55
N ALA A 139 -5.64 3.74 5.43
CA ALA A 139 -4.69 3.29 6.42
C ALA A 139 -4.61 1.76 6.52
N LEU A 140 -3.40 1.25 6.64
CA LEU A 140 -3.04 -0.14 6.97
C LEU A 140 -2.41 -0.13 8.37
N TYR A 141 -3.05 -0.75 9.33
CA TYR A 141 -2.60 -0.80 10.73
C TYR A 141 -1.61 -1.94 10.92
N LEU A 142 -0.53 -1.68 11.66
CA LEU A 142 0.62 -2.58 11.79
C LEU A 142 0.66 -3.25 13.16
N GLY A 143 0.31 -4.54 13.21
CA GLY A 143 0.31 -5.33 14.43
C GLY A 143 -0.57 -4.74 15.52
N THR A 144 -0.10 -4.79 16.75
CA THR A 144 -0.69 -4.15 17.94
C THR A 144 -0.07 -2.77 18.22
N THR A 145 0.74 -2.25 17.29
CA THR A 145 1.45 -0.98 17.45
C THR A 145 0.53 0.22 17.18
N VAL A 146 1.01 1.40 17.49
CA VAL A 146 0.38 2.66 17.11
C VAL A 146 0.71 3.09 15.67
N TYR A 147 1.55 2.33 14.96
CA TYR A 147 2.06 2.69 13.64
C TYR A 147 1.18 2.21 12.49
N ARG A 148 1.22 2.93 11.38
CA ARG A 148 0.41 2.70 10.19
C ARG A 148 1.20 3.02 8.93
N LEU A 149 0.82 2.36 7.83
CA LEU A 149 1.04 2.87 6.49
C LEU A 149 -0.24 3.64 6.14
N HIS A 150 -0.14 4.91 5.75
CA HIS A 150 -1.34 5.72 5.51
C HIS A 150 -1.11 6.79 4.44
N GLY A 151 -2.19 7.33 3.92
CA GLY A 151 -2.15 8.47 3.01
C GLY A 151 -1.68 9.75 3.68
N THR A 152 -1.77 10.86 2.99
CA THR A 152 -1.40 12.16 3.56
C THR A 152 -2.17 13.28 2.88
N ASN A 153 -2.42 14.36 3.63
CA ASN A 153 -2.85 15.64 3.10
C ASN A 153 -1.67 16.60 2.85
N ALA A 154 -0.43 16.11 3.02
CA ALA A 154 0.82 16.87 2.88
C ALA A 154 1.80 16.10 1.96
N PRO A 155 1.49 15.97 0.64
CA PRO A 155 2.25 15.15 -0.31
C PRO A 155 3.71 15.61 -0.47
N GLU A 156 4.02 16.86 -0.21
CA GLU A 156 5.38 17.43 -0.20
C GLU A 156 6.29 16.81 0.88
N THR A 157 5.70 16.09 1.84
CA THR A 157 6.47 15.39 2.89
C THR A 157 6.98 14.02 2.47
N ILE A 158 6.61 13.54 1.29
CA ILE A 158 7.16 12.29 0.74
C ILE A 158 8.65 12.48 0.43
N GLY A 159 9.45 11.48 0.80
CA GLY A 159 10.92 11.59 0.75
C GLY A 159 11.52 12.28 1.96
N SER A 160 10.74 12.67 2.96
CA SER A 160 11.21 13.37 4.17
C SER A 160 11.03 12.53 5.45
N ALA A 161 11.79 12.87 6.49
CA ALA A 161 11.72 12.26 7.82
C ALA A 161 11.04 13.22 8.80
N VAL A 162 9.70 13.27 8.81
CA VAL A 162 8.93 14.28 9.55
C VAL A 162 7.81 13.72 10.42
N SER A 163 7.47 12.43 10.28
CA SER A 163 6.36 11.83 11.01
C SER A 163 6.74 11.45 12.45
N SER A 164 5.75 11.04 13.23
CA SER A 164 5.96 10.45 14.56
C SER A 164 6.00 8.91 14.51
N GLY A 165 6.62 8.34 13.47
CA GLY A 165 6.88 6.90 13.33
C GLY A 165 5.99 6.18 12.32
N CYS A 166 4.88 6.76 11.86
CA CYS A 166 4.08 6.22 10.76
C CYS A 166 4.76 6.46 9.41
N PHE A 167 4.36 5.66 8.42
CA PHE A 167 4.86 5.75 7.05
C PHE A 167 3.77 6.36 6.17
N ARG A 168 4.11 7.50 5.53
CA ARG A 168 3.18 8.28 4.69
C ARG A 168 3.39 7.94 3.23
N LEU A 169 2.31 7.80 2.48
CA LEU A 169 2.29 7.73 1.02
C LEU A 169 1.40 8.85 0.48
N VAL A 170 1.55 9.26 -0.76
CA VAL A 170 0.51 10.05 -1.41
C VAL A 170 -0.77 9.22 -1.53
N ASN A 171 -1.93 9.88 -1.60
CA ASN A 171 -3.21 9.17 -1.59
C ASN A 171 -3.36 8.17 -2.77
N PRO A 172 -2.98 8.47 -4.01
CA PRO A 172 -3.02 7.48 -5.09
C PRO A 172 -2.19 6.22 -4.81
N ASP A 173 -1.06 6.36 -4.12
CA ASP A 173 -0.17 5.24 -3.82
C ASP A 173 -0.67 4.38 -2.65
N ILE A 174 -1.22 5.00 -1.61
CA ILE A 174 -1.79 4.22 -0.50
C ILE A 174 -3.09 3.52 -0.93
N ILE A 175 -3.87 4.08 -1.84
CA ILE A 175 -5.04 3.45 -2.44
C ILE A 175 -4.59 2.20 -3.22
N ASP A 176 -3.63 2.33 -4.12
CA ASP A 176 -3.08 1.21 -4.89
C ASP A 176 -2.50 0.11 -3.99
N LEU A 177 -1.74 0.47 -2.95
CA LEU A 177 -1.20 -0.49 -1.98
C LEU A 177 -2.32 -1.17 -1.17
N TYR A 178 -3.32 -0.40 -0.73
CA TYR A 178 -4.47 -0.90 0.02
C TYR A 178 -5.24 -1.96 -0.77
N ASP A 179 -5.47 -1.75 -2.05
CA ASP A 179 -6.21 -2.69 -2.89
C ASP A 179 -5.43 -4.00 -3.13
N ARG A 180 -4.10 -3.92 -3.16
CA ARG A 180 -3.22 -5.08 -3.41
C ARG A 180 -2.99 -5.97 -2.21
N VAL A 181 -3.05 -5.45 -0.99
CA VAL A 181 -2.60 -6.20 0.20
C VAL A 181 -3.77 -6.56 1.12
N PRO A 182 -3.95 -7.85 1.45
CA PRO A 182 -4.94 -8.29 2.42
C PRO A 182 -4.49 -8.04 3.87
N VAL A 183 -5.44 -8.10 4.80
CA VAL A 183 -5.14 -8.28 6.22
C VAL A 183 -4.34 -9.57 6.39
N GLY A 184 -3.35 -9.57 7.28
CA GLY A 184 -2.39 -10.66 7.46
C GLY A 184 -1.08 -10.46 6.67
N THR A 185 -1.03 -9.52 5.72
CA THR A 185 0.19 -9.24 4.94
C THR A 185 1.37 -8.96 5.87
N LYS A 186 2.48 -9.67 5.64
CA LYS A 186 3.76 -9.50 6.34
C LYS A 186 4.39 -8.15 5.98
N VAL A 187 4.86 -7.42 6.99
CA VAL A 187 5.55 -6.14 6.84
C VAL A 187 6.88 -6.19 7.59
N VAL A 188 7.96 -6.01 6.85
CA VAL A 188 9.34 -5.94 7.38
C VAL A 188 9.81 -4.50 7.33
N ILE A 189 10.08 -3.91 8.50
CA ILE A 189 10.60 -2.55 8.61
C ILE A 189 12.09 -2.61 8.92
N ARG A 190 12.91 -1.95 8.10
CA ARG A 190 14.37 -1.94 8.19
C ARG A 190 14.89 -0.53 8.39
N GLN A 191 15.93 -0.43 9.26
CA GLN A 191 16.71 0.80 9.47
C GLN A 191 18.07 0.74 8.76
N THR A 192 18.41 -0.38 8.13
CA THR A 192 19.58 -0.53 7.26
C THR A 192 19.10 -0.59 5.81
N PRO A 193 19.77 0.12 4.88
CA PRO A 193 19.39 0.10 3.47
C PRO A 193 19.33 -1.32 2.90
N VAL A 194 18.40 -1.53 1.99
CA VAL A 194 18.36 -2.75 1.17
C VAL A 194 19.37 -2.54 0.04
N LEU A 195 20.43 -3.34 0.03
CA LEU A 195 21.50 -3.32 -0.99
C LEU A 195 21.03 -3.98 -2.29
#